data_451cea550a61c7125c8a48921090607c
#
_entry.id   451cea550a61c7125c8a48921090607c
#
_cell.length_a   1.000
_cell.length_b   1.000
_cell.length_c   1.000
_cell.angle_alpha   90.00
_cell.angle_beta   90.00
_cell.angle_gamma   90.00
#
_symmetry.space_group_name_H-M   'P 1'
#
loop_
_entity.id
_entity.type
_entity.pdbx_description
1 polymer ?
#
loop_
_entity_poly.entity_id
_entity_poly.type
_entity_poly.pdbx_seq_one_letter_code
_entity_poly.pdbx_strand_id
1 'polypeptide(L)'
;MNTLTFKNYDLKLELVPFTNIIGGIASGKTYLLKTLINQSDSSDVYIDDKNINEYDINFLRKNVAAVLNNFIFNTNRVKSELEYYQKCLGYDDKVISSSIKKFVTFFKLDNIIDKEIGEISRSEKAFIKILSLLIINPRVIGIDDMLTYLDNKDKLKIVKYSKENKISILNVTSNSEELLLGTKIVVLDNFHAVMYEDTLEVLANDKVLSKIGMNMPFIAELSNNLNYYDLLKEKYFDINSLIGKLWK
;
A
#
# COMPACT_ATOMS: atom_id res chain seq x y z
N MET A 1 -14.93 -5.52 8.79
CA MET A 1 -14.22 -5.81 7.53
C MET A 1 -12.89 -6.43 7.90
N ASN A 2 -12.77 -7.73 7.64
CA ASN A 2 -11.63 -8.54 8.06
C ASN A 2 -10.97 -9.26 6.88
N THR A 3 -11.77 -9.58 5.85
CA THR A 3 -11.30 -10.31 4.69
C THR A 3 -11.75 -9.66 3.37
N LEU A 4 -10.94 -9.86 2.32
CA LEU A 4 -11.27 -9.57 0.93
C LEU A 4 -11.08 -10.85 0.12
N THR A 5 -12.05 -11.22 -0.69
CA THR A 5 -11.95 -12.36 -1.59
C THR A 5 -12.09 -11.87 -3.03
N PHE A 6 -11.19 -12.28 -3.88
CA PHE A 6 -11.20 -12.05 -5.32
C PHE A 6 -11.29 -13.43 -6.01
N LYS A 7 -12.51 -13.90 -6.32
CA LYS A 7 -12.73 -15.26 -6.81
C LYS A 7 -12.04 -15.52 -8.15
N ASN A 8 -12.06 -14.55 -9.05
CA ASN A 8 -11.37 -14.64 -10.33
C ASN A 8 -9.85 -14.72 -10.24
N TYR A 9 -9.26 -14.40 -9.04
CA TYR A 9 -7.84 -14.56 -8.74
C TYR A 9 -7.55 -15.78 -7.86
N ASP A 10 -8.58 -16.52 -7.44
CA ASP A 10 -8.46 -17.57 -6.42
C ASP A 10 -7.75 -17.08 -5.15
N LEU A 11 -8.08 -15.86 -4.71
CA LEU A 11 -7.41 -15.14 -3.66
C LEU A 11 -8.35 -14.73 -2.53
N LYS A 12 -8.06 -15.19 -1.31
CA LYS A 12 -8.68 -14.69 -0.08
C LYS A 12 -7.61 -14.05 0.79
N LEU A 13 -7.75 -12.74 1.02
CA LEU A 13 -6.84 -11.92 1.82
C LEU A 13 -7.42 -11.68 3.21
N GLU A 14 -6.62 -11.86 4.24
CA GLU A 14 -6.86 -11.24 5.54
C GLU A 14 -6.40 -9.78 5.50
N LEU A 15 -7.20 -8.87 6.07
CA LEU A 15 -6.84 -7.46 6.16
C LEU A 15 -5.82 -7.22 7.27
N VAL A 16 -4.57 -7.52 6.97
CA VAL A 16 -3.41 -7.19 7.80
C VAL A 16 -2.94 -5.75 7.52
N PRO A 17 -2.10 -5.15 8.39
CA PRO A 17 -1.70 -3.75 8.23
C PRO A 17 -1.08 -3.40 6.87
N PHE A 18 -0.31 -4.34 6.27
CA PHE A 18 0.34 -4.08 4.99
C PHE A 18 0.60 -5.38 4.22
N THR A 19 0.00 -5.51 3.05
CA THR A 19 0.21 -6.62 2.11
C THR A 19 0.82 -6.08 0.82
N ASN A 20 1.95 -6.64 0.40
CA ASN A 20 2.50 -6.38 -0.93
C ASN A 20 1.87 -7.33 -1.96
N ILE A 21 1.57 -6.81 -3.14
CA ILE A 21 1.07 -7.55 -4.29
C ILE A 21 2.09 -7.40 -5.41
N ILE A 22 2.74 -8.49 -5.77
CA ILE A 22 3.80 -8.55 -6.78
C ILE A 22 3.44 -9.53 -7.89
N GLY A 23 4.20 -9.48 -8.97
CA GLY A 23 4.00 -10.37 -10.14
C GLY A 23 4.62 -9.78 -11.39
N GLY A 24 4.74 -10.57 -12.42
CA GLY A 24 5.27 -10.16 -13.71
C GLY A 24 4.46 -9.04 -14.40
N ILE A 25 4.93 -8.58 -15.53
CA ILE A 25 4.18 -7.64 -16.39
C ILE A 25 2.87 -8.32 -16.83
N ALA A 26 1.78 -7.56 -16.83
CA ALA A 26 0.43 -8.03 -17.19
C ALA A 26 -0.14 -9.17 -16.30
N SER A 27 0.40 -9.41 -15.11
CA SER A 27 -0.13 -10.43 -14.17
C SER A 27 -1.48 -10.07 -13.53
N GLY A 28 -2.05 -8.87 -13.80
CA GLY A 28 -3.35 -8.45 -13.29
C GLY A 28 -3.33 -7.59 -12.03
N LYS A 29 -2.16 -7.17 -11.51
CA LYS A 29 -2.04 -6.38 -10.26
C LYS A 29 -2.91 -5.11 -10.23
N THR A 30 -2.73 -4.24 -11.22
CA THR A 30 -3.53 -3.01 -11.34
C THR A 30 -5.01 -3.30 -11.55
N TYR A 31 -5.34 -4.36 -12.30
CA TYR A 31 -6.72 -4.78 -12.53
C TYR A 31 -7.40 -5.22 -11.21
N LEU A 32 -6.70 -5.95 -10.35
CA LEU A 32 -7.19 -6.33 -9.02
C LEU A 32 -7.59 -5.09 -8.19
N LEU A 33 -6.78 -4.01 -8.19
CA LEU A 33 -7.16 -2.78 -7.49
C LEU A 33 -8.34 -2.06 -8.16
N LYS A 34 -8.46 -2.12 -9.50
CA LYS A 34 -9.62 -1.55 -10.21
C LYS A 34 -10.92 -2.28 -9.89
N THR A 35 -10.90 -3.61 -9.76
CA THR A 35 -12.10 -4.37 -9.33
C THR A 35 -12.51 -4.01 -7.90
N LEU A 36 -11.54 -3.78 -7.01
CA LEU A 36 -11.79 -3.40 -5.62
C LEU A 36 -12.56 -2.08 -5.49
N ILE A 37 -12.34 -1.12 -6.41
CA ILE A 37 -12.99 0.20 -6.39
C ILE A 37 -14.08 0.36 -7.46
N ASN A 38 -14.60 -0.73 -7.98
CA ASN A 38 -15.64 -0.75 -9.02
C ASN A 38 -15.29 0.03 -10.30
N GLN A 39 -14.01 0.13 -10.66
CA GLN A 39 -13.55 0.66 -11.96
C GLN A 39 -13.38 -0.44 -13.02
N SER A 40 -13.65 -1.68 -12.66
CA SER A 40 -13.70 -2.86 -13.52
C SER A 40 -14.74 -3.81 -12.97
N ASP A 41 -15.03 -4.92 -13.66
CA ASP A 41 -15.99 -5.92 -13.18
C ASP A 41 -15.63 -6.41 -11.78
N SER A 42 -16.50 -6.14 -10.83
CA SER A 42 -16.35 -6.45 -9.41
C SER A 42 -17.30 -7.57 -8.96
N SER A 43 -17.93 -8.28 -9.89
CA SER A 43 -18.88 -9.37 -9.59
C SER A 43 -18.27 -10.48 -8.72
N ASP A 44 -16.96 -10.69 -8.82
CA ASP A 44 -16.19 -11.69 -8.10
C ASP A 44 -15.44 -11.17 -6.87
N VAL A 45 -15.74 -9.92 -6.43
CA VAL A 45 -15.13 -9.32 -5.23
C VAL A 45 -16.08 -9.42 -4.04
N TYR A 46 -15.55 -9.90 -2.91
CA TYR A 46 -16.32 -10.09 -1.67
C TYR A 46 -15.58 -9.44 -0.50
N ILE A 47 -16.36 -8.80 0.37
CA ILE A 47 -15.94 -8.26 1.66
C ILE A 47 -16.62 -9.07 2.75
N ASP A 48 -15.86 -9.75 3.64
CA ASP A 48 -16.41 -10.60 4.70
C ASP A 48 -17.50 -11.57 4.17
N ASP A 49 -17.21 -12.24 3.06
CA ASP A 49 -18.05 -13.21 2.36
C ASP A 49 -19.34 -12.64 1.71
N LYS A 50 -19.58 -11.32 1.76
CA LYS A 50 -20.66 -10.63 1.06
C LYS A 50 -20.14 -9.94 -0.20
N ASN A 51 -20.87 -10.08 -1.33
CA ASN A 51 -20.45 -9.47 -2.60
C ASN A 51 -20.37 -7.94 -2.47
N ILE A 52 -19.31 -7.33 -3.04
CA ILE A 52 -19.09 -5.89 -2.94
C ILE A 52 -20.25 -5.07 -3.51
N ASN A 53 -20.95 -5.57 -4.53
CA ASN A 53 -22.08 -4.90 -5.18
C ASN A 53 -23.36 -4.91 -4.33
N GLU A 54 -23.41 -5.68 -3.25
CA GLU A 54 -24.53 -5.70 -2.30
C GLU A 54 -24.37 -4.69 -1.16
N TYR A 55 -23.24 -3.97 -1.10
CA TYR A 55 -23.02 -2.92 -0.12
C TYR A 55 -23.56 -1.58 -0.59
N ASP A 56 -24.00 -0.76 0.36
CA ASP A 56 -24.32 0.65 0.10
C ASP A 56 -23.11 1.41 -0.44
N ILE A 57 -23.33 2.26 -1.44
CA ILE A 57 -22.24 3.00 -2.10
C ILE A 57 -21.49 3.94 -1.15
N ASN A 58 -22.17 4.51 -0.16
CA ASN A 58 -21.53 5.38 0.81
C ASN A 58 -20.67 4.59 1.79
N PHE A 59 -21.10 3.34 2.12
CA PHE A 59 -20.26 2.42 2.87
C PHE A 59 -18.97 2.12 2.11
N LEU A 60 -19.05 1.79 0.82
CA LEU A 60 -17.86 1.50 0.00
C LEU A 60 -16.95 2.72 -0.09
N ARG A 61 -17.48 3.89 -0.45
CA ARG A 61 -16.71 5.14 -0.56
C ARG A 61 -15.98 5.52 0.71
N LYS A 62 -16.53 5.18 1.89
CA LYS A 62 -15.92 5.45 3.18
C LYS A 62 -14.86 4.43 3.57
N ASN A 63 -15.01 3.18 3.16
CA ASN A 63 -14.20 2.07 3.68
C ASN A 63 -13.18 1.52 2.69
N VAL A 64 -13.37 1.76 1.39
CA VAL A 64 -12.53 1.21 0.32
C VAL A 64 -12.00 2.34 -0.54
N ALA A 65 -10.69 2.43 -0.70
CA ALA A 65 -10.04 3.42 -1.53
C ALA A 65 -8.91 2.78 -2.36
N ALA A 66 -8.56 3.40 -3.49
CA ALA A 66 -7.32 3.08 -4.18
C ALA A 66 -6.73 4.30 -4.90
N VAL A 67 -5.41 4.38 -4.92
CA VAL A 67 -4.62 5.30 -5.73
C VAL A 67 -3.98 4.50 -6.84
N LEU A 68 -4.37 4.78 -8.09
CA LEU A 68 -3.77 4.15 -9.26
C LEU A 68 -2.61 5.01 -9.80
N ASN A 69 -1.69 4.40 -10.53
CA ASN A 69 -0.49 5.08 -11.05
C ASN A 69 -0.79 6.20 -12.07
N ASN A 70 -1.98 6.18 -12.69
CA ASN A 70 -2.47 7.21 -13.61
C ASN A 70 -3.43 8.21 -12.93
N PHE A 71 -3.20 8.52 -11.66
CA PHE A 71 -4.05 9.41 -10.88
C PHE A 71 -4.11 10.84 -11.44
N ILE A 72 -5.26 11.48 -11.21
CA ILE A 72 -5.46 12.90 -11.45
C ILE A 72 -5.86 13.60 -10.14
N PHE A 73 -5.59 14.89 -10.05
CA PHE A 73 -6.08 15.72 -8.95
C PHE A 73 -7.48 16.27 -9.30
N ASN A 74 -8.31 16.39 -8.26
CA ASN A 74 -9.66 16.92 -8.39
C ASN A 74 -9.69 18.45 -8.19
N THR A 75 -8.61 19.01 -7.64
CA THR A 75 -8.48 20.43 -7.29
C THR A 75 -7.09 20.94 -7.69
N ASN A 76 -6.92 22.27 -7.66
CA ASN A 76 -5.65 22.92 -8.03
C ASN A 76 -4.73 23.21 -6.84
N ARG A 77 -5.18 22.98 -5.59
CA ARG A 77 -4.42 23.29 -4.37
C ARG A 77 -4.29 22.08 -3.48
N VAL A 78 -3.14 21.93 -2.83
CA VAL A 78 -2.84 20.84 -1.92
C VAL A 78 -3.88 20.71 -0.81
N LYS A 79 -4.19 21.80 -0.11
CA LYS A 79 -5.20 21.81 0.96
C LYS A 79 -6.57 21.37 0.45
N SER A 80 -7.00 21.90 -0.67
CA SER A 80 -8.30 21.56 -1.26
C SER A 80 -8.38 20.10 -1.69
N GLU A 81 -7.28 19.51 -2.17
CA GLU A 81 -7.23 18.09 -2.51
C GLU A 81 -7.37 17.19 -1.27
N LEU A 82 -6.76 17.56 -0.14
CA LEU A 82 -6.94 16.85 1.12
C LEU A 82 -8.38 17.00 1.69
N GLU A 83 -9.06 18.10 1.42
CA GLU A 83 -10.45 18.33 1.82
C GLU A 83 -11.46 17.59 0.93
N TYR A 84 -11.10 17.33 -0.34
CA TYR A 84 -12.03 16.94 -1.40
C TYR A 84 -12.86 15.70 -1.05
N TYR A 85 -12.22 14.60 -0.70
CA TYR A 85 -12.94 13.35 -0.43
C TYR A 85 -13.77 13.41 0.86
N GLN A 86 -13.34 14.19 1.85
CA GLN A 86 -14.11 14.42 3.07
C GLN A 86 -15.40 15.20 2.76
N LYS A 87 -15.32 16.22 1.89
CA LYS A 87 -16.49 16.98 1.40
C LYS A 87 -17.44 16.06 0.61
N CYS A 88 -16.90 15.21 -0.26
CA CYS A 88 -17.70 14.24 -1.02
C CYS A 88 -18.45 13.25 -0.11
N LEU A 89 -17.89 12.95 1.07
CA LEU A 89 -18.53 12.10 2.08
C LEU A 89 -19.48 12.86 3.02
N GLY A 90 -19.65 14.17 2.82
CA GLY A 90 -20.56 15.00 3.61
C GLY A 90 -20.07 15.33 5.02
N TYR A 91 -18.76 15.36 5.25
CA TYR A 91 -18.20 15.73 6.56
C TYR A 91 -18.37 17.25 6.80
N ASP A 92 -18.68 17.64 8.05
CA ASP A 92 -18.77 19.02 8.44
C ASP A 92 -17.43 19.76 8.34
N ASP A 93 -17.46 21.06 7.99
CA ASP A 93 -16.26 21.90 7.84
C ASP A 93 -15.37 21.92 9.10
N LYS A 94 -15.97 21.84 10.30
CA LYS A 94 -15.24 21.74 11.57
C LYS A 94 -14.46 20.45 11.68
N VAL A 95 -15.05 19.31 11.26
CA VAL A 95 -14.40 18.00 11.23
C VAL A 95 -13.26 17.99 10.22
N ILE A 96 -13.52 18.52 9.01
CA ILE A 96 -12.52 18.64 7.93
C ILE A 96 -11.33 19.48 8.42
N SER A 97 -11.58 20.67 8.95
CA SER A 97 -10.51 21.56 9.44
C SER A 97 -9.67 20.92 10.55
N SER A 98 -10.31 20.18 11.47
CA SER A 98 -9.61 19.46 12.54
C SER A 98 -8.75 18.33 11.99
N SER A 99 -9.26 17.54 11.03
CA SER A 99 -8.52 16.44 10.43
C SER A 99 -7.31 16.93 9.61
N ILE A 100 -7.49 17.99 8.81
CA ILE A 100 -6.40 18.64 8.06
C ILE A 100 -5.29 19.09 9.01
N LYS A 101 -5.63 19.76 10.11
CA LYS A 101 -4.64 20.21 11.10
C LYS A 101 -3.80 19.07 11.66
N LYS A 102 -4.45 17.95 12.03
CA LYS A 102 -3.76 16.74 12.50
C LYS A 102 -2.86 16.14 11.42
N PHE A 103 -3.33 16.07 10.17
CA PHE A 103 -2.57 15.56 9.04
C PHE A 103 -1.34 16.39 8.73
N VAL A 104 -1.49 17.73 8.67
CA VAL A 104 -0.38 18.66 8.44
C VAL A 104 0.70 18.44 9.48
N THR A 105 0.34 18.36 10.77
CA THR A 105 1.29 18.13 11.85
C THR A 105 1.96 16.75 11.76
N PHE A 106 1.17 15.68 11.55
CA PHE A 106 1.70 14.31 11.52
C PHE A 106 2.65 14.07 10.33
N PHE A 107 2.22 14.50 9.14
CA PHE A 107 2.98 14.30 7.90
C PHE A 107 3.98 15.41 7.60
N LYS A 108 4.00 16.51 8.40
CA LYS A 108 4.88 17.69 8.23
C LYS A 108 4.67 18.36 6.87
N LEU A 109 3.45 18.77 6.58
CA LEU A 109 3.06 19.35 5.29
C LEU A 109 3.12 20.89 5.29
N ASP A 110 3.61 21.52 6.37
CA ASP A 110 3.60 22.99 6.55
C ASP A 110 4.15 23.77 5.34
N ASN A 111 5.18 23.21 4.70
CA ASN A 111 5.86 23.86 3.57
C ASN A 111 5.10 23.74 2.23
N ILE A 112 4.09 22.87 2.13
CA ILE A 112 3.41 22.60 0.86
C ILE A 112 1.89 22.72 0.93
N ILE A 113 1.31 22.82 2.13
CA ILE A 113 -0.17 22.78 2.32
C ILE A 113 -0.90 23.89 1.58
N ASP A 114 -0.31 25.09 1.49
CA ASP A 114 -0.91 26.25 0.85
C ASP A 114 -0.52 26.43 -0.63
N LYS A 115 0.36 25.53 -1.16
CA LYS A 115 0.81 25.56 -2.54
C LYS A 115 -0.24 25.08 -3.54
N GLU A 116 -0.06 25.50 -4.79
CA GLU A 116 -0.78 24.91 -5.92
C GLU A 116 -0.16 23.54 -6.28
N ILE A 117 -0.98 22.63 -6.82
CA ILE A 117 -0.52 21.29 -7.26
C ILE A 117 0.55 21.40 -8.36
N GLY A 118 0.50 22.47 -9.16
CA GLY A 118 1.51 22.74 -10.19
C GLY A 118 2.91 23.02 -9.63
N GLU A 119 3.00 23.57 -8.41
CA GLU A 119 4.24 24.03 -7.77
C GLU A 119 4.97 22.95 -6.98
N ILE A 120 4.35 21.79 -6.76
CA ILE A 120 4.95 20.70 -6.00
C ILE A 120 5.58 19.64 -6.91
N SER A 121 6.63 18.99 -6.42
CA SER A 121 7.37 17.95 -7.13
C SER A 121 6.52 16.70 -7.41
N ARG A 122 7.01 15.81 -8.28
CA ARG A 122 6.34 14.52 -8.58
C ARG A 122 6.21 13.63 -7.33
N SER A 123 7.22 13.61 -6.48
CA SER A 123 7.19 12.88 -5.20
C SER A 123 6.12 13.45 -4.28
N GLU A 124 6.10 14.77 -4.09
CA GLU A 124 5.07 15.44 -3.28
C GLU A 124 3.66 15.21 -3.86
N LYS A 125 3.49 15.23 -5.19
CA LYS A 125 2.22 14.90 -5.84
C LYS A 125 1.74 13.50 -5.49
N ALA A 126 2.62 12.50 -5.62
CA ALA A 126 2.30 11.12 -5.25
C ALA A 126 1.92 11.02 -3.76
N PHE A 127 2.69 11.68 -2.89
CA PHE A 127 2.43 11.72 -1.46
C PHE A 127 1.07 12.33 -1.14
N ILE A 128 0.79 13.55 -1.64
CA ILE A 128 -0.50 14.22 -1.42
C ILE A 128 -1.66 13.40 -1.95
N LYS A 129 -1.51 12.72 -3.10
CA LYS A 129 -2.59 11.88 -3.63
C LYS A 129 -2.90 10.69 -2.72
N ILE A 130 -1.89 10.02 -2.19
CA ILE A 130 -2.10 8.97 -1.19
C ILE A 130 -2.77 9.54 0.06
N LEU A 131 -2.27 10.68 0.57
CA LEU A 131 -2.80 11.31 1.77
C LEU A 131 -4.24 11.78 1.62
N SER A 132 -4.66 12.24 0.42
CA SER A 132 -6.03 12.71 0.16
C SER A 132 -7.08 11.60 0.33
N LEU A 133 -6.69 10.34 0.10
CA LEU A 133 -7.54 9.17 0.39
C LEU A 133 -7.31 8.62 1.79
N LEU A 134 -6.11 8.73 2.32
CA LEU A 134 -5.80 8.22 3.65
C LEU A 134 -6.50 9.02 4.77
N ILE A 135 -6.75 10.32 4.54
CA ILE A 135 -7.37 11.23 5.51
C ILE A 135 -8.82 10.86 5.86
N ILE A 136 -9.53 10.15 4.99
CA ILE A 136 -10.89 9.66 5.27
C ILE A 136 -10.89 8.39 6.15
N ASN A 137 -9.70 7.88 6.53
CA ASN A 137 -9.50 6.67 7.32
C ASN A 137 -10.25 5.45 6.75
N PRO A 138 -10.01 5.05 5.48
CA PRO A 138 -10.64 3.87 4.92
C PRO A 138 -10.18 2.61 5.66
N ARG A 139 -10.97 1.54 5.61
CA ARG A 139 -10.56 0.24 6.18
C ARG A 139 -9.48 -0.43 5.33
N VAL A 140 -9.53 -0.20 4.01
CA VAL A 140 -8.52 -0.69 3.06
C VAL A 140 -8.20 0.38 2.03
N ILE A 141 -6.91 0.51 1.72
CA ILE A 141 -6.41 1.37 0.64
C ILE A 141 -5.49 0.58 -0.28
N GLY A 142 -5.84 0.53 -1.57
CA GLY A 142 -4.97 0.03 -2.63
C GLY A 142 -4.01 1.14 -3.09
N ILE A 143 -2.75 0.81 -3.31
CA ILE A 143 -1.73 1.73 -3.82
C ILE A 143 -1.01 1.04 -4.98
N ASP A 144 -1.10 1.62 -6.20
CA ASP A 144 -0.54 1.05 -7.43
C ASP A 144 0.77 1.74 -7.83
N ASP A 145 1.91 1.13 -7.48
CA ASP A 145 3.28 1.60 -7.76
C ASP A 145 3.60 3.05 -7.29
N MET A 146 2.75 3.62 -6.42
CA MET A 146 2.87 5.03 -6.02
C MET A 146 3.89 5.25 -4.92
N LEU A 147 4.13 4.27 -4.05
CA LEU A 147 5.14 4.38 -2.99
C LEU A 147 6.55 4.50 -3.57
N THR A 148 6.80 3.97 -4.77
CA THR A 148 8.09 4.08 -5.47
C THR A 148 8.57 5.52 -5.66
N TYR A 149 7.65 6.50 -5.74
CA TYR A 149 8.00 7.92 -5.85
C TYR A 149 8.41 8.57 -4.53
N LEU A 150 8.18 7.92 -3.39
CA LEU A 150 8.41 8.46 -2.06
C LEU A 150 9.76 8.05 -1.51
N ASP A 151 10.34 8.90 -0.65
CA ASP A 151 11.48 8.51 0.16
C ASP A 151 11.06 7.54 1.28
N ASN A 152 12.04 6.87 1.91
CA ASN A 152 11.79 5.90 2.96
C ASN A 152 11.11 6.52 4.19
N LYS A 153 11.40 7.79 4.49
CA LYS A 153 10.82 8.49 5.63
C LYS A 153 9.32 8.70 5.47
N ASP A 154 8.88 9.08 4.28
CA ASP A 154 7.46 9.30 3.98
C ASP A 154 6.70 7.98 3.85
N LYS A 155 7.32 6.93 3.26
CA LYS A 155 6.78 5.56 3.29
C LYS A 155 6.52 5.09 4.72
N LEU A 156 7.49 5.24 5.61
CA LEU A 156 7.36 4.84 7.02
C LEU A 156 6.29 5.65 7.77
N LYS A 157 6.10 6.94 7.46
CA LYS A 157 4.99 7.72 8.03
C LYS A 157 3.63 7.17 7.59
N ILE A 158 3.46 6.82 6.30
CA ILE A 158 2.22 6.22 5.79
C ILE A 158 1.94 4.90 6.52
N VAL A 159 2.94 4.01 6.62
CA VAL A 159 2.80 2.72 7.31
C VAL A 159 2.45 2.91 8.78
N LYS A 160 3.12 3.85 9.46
CA LYS A 160 2.85 4.18 10.87
C LYS A 160 1.41 4.67 11.05
N TYR A 161 1.01 5.68 10.25
CA TYR A 161 -0.35 6.21 10.30
C TYR A 161 -1.40 5.13 10.09
N SER A 162 -1.21 4.28 9.08
CA SER A 162 -2.14 3.21 8.74
C SER A 162 -2.27 2.19 9.86
N LYS A 163 -1.16 1.79 10.51
CA LYS A 163 -1.18 0.90 11.68
C LYS A 163 -1.95 1.52 12.85
N GLU A 164 -1.66 2.78 13.18
CA GLU A 164 -2.32 3.49 14.31
C GLU A 164 -3.83 3.64 14.09
N ASN A 165 -4.27 3.79 12.83
CA ASN A 165 -5.68 3.97 12.47
C ASN A 165 -6.37 2.70 11.96
N LYS A 166 -5.70 1.53 12.04
CA LYS A 166 -6.23 0.22 11.61
C LYS A 166 -6.66 0.20 10.14
N ILE A 167 -5.88 0.84 9.28
CA ILE A 167 -6.05 0.85 7.84
C ILE A 167 -5.17 -0.24 7.25
N SER A 168 -5.73 -1.11 6.41
CA SER A 168 -4.97 -2.12 5.67
C SER A 168 -4.51 -1.53 4.33
N ILE A 169 -3.21 -1.62 4.05
CA ILE A 169 -2.62 -1.22 2.77
C ILE A 169 -2.45 -2.45 1.90
N LEU A 170 -2.95 -2.38 0.66
CA LEU A 170 -2.66 -3.30 -0.44
C LEU A 170 -1.72 -2.58 -1.42
N ASN A 171 -0.43 -2.84 -1.31
CA ASN A 171 0.60 -2.18 -2.11
C ASN A 171 0.97 -3.03 -3.32
N VAL A 172 0.50 -2.64 -4.49
CA VAL A 172 1.03 -3.17 -5.76
C VAL A 172 2.36 -2.50 -6.01
N THR A 173 3.42 -3.29 -6.16
CA THR A 173 4.77 -2.75 -6.37
C THR A 173 5.62 -3.59 -7.29
N SER A 174 6.50 -2.92 -8.02
CA SER A 174 7.63 -3.47 -8.77
C SER A 174 8.98 -3.23 -8.07
N ASN A 175 8.99 -2.51 -6.94
CA ASN A 175 10.17 -2.20 -6.16
C ASN A 175 10.35 -3.21 -5.01
N SER A 176 11.37 -4.04 -5.09
CA SER A 176 11.63 -5.07 -4.08
C SER A 176 11.90 -4.52 -2.67
N GLU A 177 12.49 -3.33 -2.54
CA GLU A 177 12.74 -2.73 -1.21
C GLU A 177 11.44 -2.44 -0.44
N GLU A 178 10.31 -2.28 -1.14
CA GLU A 178 9.01 -2.08 -0.50
C GLU A 178 8.45 -3.34 0.14
N LEU A 179 8.95 -4.52 -0.23
CA LEU A 179 8.53 -5.79 0.36
C LEU A 179 8.78 -5.79 1.88
N LEU A 180 9.83 -5.11 2.32
CA LEU A 180 10.18 -4.98 3.74
C LEU A 180 9.20 -4.12 4.57
N LEU A 181 8.29 -3.38 3.91
CA LEU A 181 7.24 -2.60 4.59
C LEU A 181 6.05 -3.46 5.02
N GLY A 182 5.84 -4.59 4.35
CA GLY A 182 4.67 -5.45 4.50
C GLY A 182 4.92 -6.67 5.39
N THR A 183 3.83 -7.23 5.89
CA THR A 183 3.82 -8.49 6.66
C THR A 183 3.45 -9.70 5.80
N LYS A 184 2.72 -9.47 4.71
CA LYS A 184 2.29 -10.50 3.76
C LYS A 184 2.65 -10.11 2.33
N ILE A 185 2.87 -11.13 1.50
CA ILE A 185 3.11 -10.98 0.06
C ILE A 185 2.13 -11.88 -0.70
N VAL A 186 1.46 -11.29 -1.70
CA VAL A 186 0.73 -12.00 -2.74
C VAL A 186 1.56 -11.99 -4.01
N VAL A 187 1.74 -13.14 -4.62
CA VAL A 187 2.35 -13.26 -5.94
C VAL A 187 1.25 -13.56 -6.95
N LEU A 188 1.10 -12.69 -7.95
CA LEU A 188 0.16 -12.88 -9.04
C LEU A 188 0.87 -13.33 -10.32
N ASP A 189 0.29 -14.31 -10.99
CA ASP A 189 0.64 -14.73 -12.33
C ASP A 189 -0.63 -14.98 -13.16
N ASN A 190 -0.71 -14.40 -14.37
CA ASN A 190 -1.84 -14.57 -15.29
C ASN A 190 -3.23 -14.45 -14.61
N PHE A 191 -3.44 -13.40 -13.81
CA PHE A 191 -4.65 -13.13 -13.04
C PHE A 191 -5.00 -14.17 -11.97
N HIS A 192 -4.04 -15.00 -11.53
CA HIS A 192 -4.20 -15.95 -10.43
C HIS A 192 -3.20 -15.65 -9.31
N ALA A 193 -3.63 -15.83 -8.07
CA ALA A 193 -2.72 -15.79 -6.93
C ALA A 193 -2.01 -17.16 -6.82
N VAL A 194 -0.73 -17.17 -7.17
CA VAL A 194 0.09 -18.38 -7.09
C VAL A 194 0.73 -18.55 -5.71
N MET A 195 0.70 -17.49 -4.89
CA MET A 195 1.22 -17.51 -3.52
C MET A 195 0.59 -16.41 -2.67
N TYR A 196 0.31 -16.70 -1.40
CA TYR A 196 -0.05 -15.72 -0.36
C TYR A 196 0.59 -16.16 0.97
N GLU A 197 1.73 -15.57 1.32
CA GLU A 197 2.57 -16.01 2.43
C GLU A 197 3.13 -14.84 3.25
N ASP A 198 3.73 -15.14 4.40
CA ASP A 198 4.46 -14.16 5.19
C ASP A 198 5.68 -13.62 4.43
N THR A 199 5.91 -12.32 4.56
CA THR A 199 7.04 -11.65 3.89
C THR A 199 8.37 -12.35 4.18
N LEU A 200 8.59 -12.79 5.42
CA LEU A 200 9.83 -13.46 5.82
C LEU A 200 10.03 -14.80 5.11
N GLU A 201 8.96 -15.57 4.91
CA GLU A 201 9.00 -16.85 4.20
C GLU A 201 9.33 -16.66 2.72
N VAL A 202 8.70 -15.66 2.08
CA VAL A 202 8.99 -15.32 0.68
C VAL A 202 10.44 -14.86 0.51
N LEU A 203 10.92 -13.97 1.39
CA LEU A 203 12.29 -13.46 1.34
C LEU A 203 13.36 -14.48 1.73
N ALA A 204 12.99 -15.53 2.47
CA ALA A 204 13.89 -16.63 2.74
C ALA A 204 14.12 -17.55 1.52
N ASN A 205 13.28 -17.44 0.48
CA ASN A 205 13.33 -18.25 -0.73
C ASN A 205 13.59 -17.36 -1.97
N ASP A 206 14.83 -17.27 -2.39
CA ASP A 206 15.30 -16.48 -3.52
C ASP A 206 14.64 -16.83 -4.88
N LYS A 207 14.18 -18.09 -5.02
CA LYS A 207 13.57 -18.58 -6.26
C LYS A 207 12.18 -17.97 -6.54
N VAL A 208 11.47 -17.48 -5.53
CA VAL A 208 10.13 -16.92 -5.70
C VAL A 208 10.20 -15.61 -6.49
N LEU A 209 11.06 -14.67 -6.05
CA LEU A 209 11.20 -13.37 -6.68
C LEU A 209 11.84 -13.47 -8.07
N SER A 210 12.86 -14.32 -8.23
CA SER A 210 13.53 -14.53 -9.51
C SER A 210 12.60 -15.06 -10.60
N LYS A 211 11.62 -15.92 -10.26
CA LYS A 211 10.62 -16.43 -11.22
C LYS A 211 9.75 -15.34 -11.84
N ILE A 212 9.47 -14.27 -11.11
CA ILE A 212 8.69 -13.13 -11.59
C ILE A 212 9.55 -11.97 -12.12
N GLY A 213 10.88 -12.17 -12.20
CA GLY A 213 11.82 -11.17 -12.68
C GLY A 213 12.06 -10.01 -11.70
N MET A 214 11.82 -10.24 -10.40
CA MET A 214 12.06 -9.25 -9.34
C MET A 214 13.35 -9.59 -8.59
N ASN A 215 14.19 -8.58 -8.32
CA ASN A 215 15.36 -8.74 -7.48
C ASN A 215 14.96 -8.90 -6.00
N MET A 216 15.83 -9.49 -5.20
CA MET A 216 15.68 -9.52 -3.76
C MET A 216 15.94 -8.12 -3.17
N PRO A 217 15.27 -7.69 -2.08
CA PRO A 217 15.71 -6.54 -1.31
C PRO A 217 17.16 -6.70 -0.85
N PHE A 218 17.96 -5.64 -0.89
CA PHE A 218 19.40 -5.71 -0.59
C PHE A 218 19.70 -6.38 0.76
N ILE A 219 18.98 -6.00 1.82
CA ILE A 219 19.21 -6.57 3.15
C ILE A 219 18.87 -8.06 3.22
N ALA A 220 17.85 -8.49 2.48
CA ALA A 220 17.45 -9.90 2.43
C ALA A 220 18.47 -10.73 1.64
N GLU A 221 18.95 -10.22 0.52
CA GLU A 221 20.00 -10.85 -0.29
C GLU A 221 21.30 -10.99 0.51
N LEU A 222 21.74 -9.91 1.18
CA LEU A 222 22.91 -9.93 2.04
C LEU A 222 22.77 -10.96 3.17
N SER A 223 21.63 -10.98 3.85
CA SER A 223 21.38 -11.92 4.94
C SER A 223 21.35 -13.37 4.46
N ASN A 224 20.72 -13.64 3.31
CA ASN A 224 20.70 -14.98 2.71
C ASN A 224 22.12 -15.45 2.35
N ASN A 225 22.94 -14.57 1.75
CA ASN A 225 24.33 -14.88 1.39
C ASN A 225 25.20 -15.14 2.63
N LEU A 226 25.09 -14.31 3.67
CA LEU A 226 25.82 -14.52 4.92
C LEU A 226 25.42 -15.84 5.62
N ASN A 227 24.14 -16.20 5.57
CA ASN A 227 23.67 -17.49 6.09
C ASN A 227 24.17 -18.66 5.24
N TYR A 228 24.20 -18.53 3.91
CA TYR A 228 24.71 -19.55 2.99
C TYR A 228 26.21 -19.87 3.24
N TYR A 229 27.00 -18.86 3.61
CA TYR A 229 28.42 -19.03 3.95
C TYR A 229 28.68 -19.32 5.44
N ASP A 230 27.65 -19.70 6.20
CA ASP A 230 27.73 -20.01 7.65
C ASP A 230 28.24 -18.85 8.52
N LEU A 231 28.18 -17.61 8.01
CA LEU A 231 28.55 -16.40 8.76
C LEU A 231 27.41 -15.91 9.68
N LEU A 232 26.17 -16.31 9.40
CA LEU A 232 25.00 -16.09 10.23
C LEU A 232 24.25 -17.40 10.45
N LYS A 233 23.83 -17.66 11.71
CA LYS A 233 23.01 -18.84 12.05
C LYS A 233 21.56 -18.70 11.61
N GLU A 234 21.05 -17.47 11.56
CA GLU A 234 19.65 -17.13 11.23
C GLU A 234 19.65 -16.00 10.21
N LYS A 235 18.54 -15.86 9.46
CA LYS A 235 18.35 -14.77 8.50
C LYS A 235 17.71 -13.56 9.17
N TYR A 236 18.21 -12.37 8.85
CA TYR A 236 17.76 -11.09 9.38
C TYR A 236 17.40 -10.16 8.23
N PHE A 237 16.17 -9.61 8.23
CA PHE A 237 15.66 -8.77 7.14
C PHE A 237 15.47 -7.32 7.55
N ASP A 238 16.02 -6.92 8.70
CA ASP A 238 16.19 -5.53 9.08
C ASP A 238 17.66 -5.23 9.42
N ILE A 239 18.07 -4.01 9.07
CA ILE A 239 19.47 -3.60 9.13
C ILE A 239 20.02 -3.58 10.57
N ASN A 240 19.20 -3.20 11.56
CA ASN A 240 19.66 -3.08 12.95
C ASN A 240 19.91 -4.44 13.58
N SER A 241 18.99 -5.40 13.33
CA SER A 241 19.15 -6.80 13.77
C SER A 241 20.36 -7.45 13.12
N LEU A 242 20.59 -7.22 11.82
CA LEU A 242 21.75 -7.75 11.10
C LEU A 242 23.07 -7.20 11.66
N ILE A 243 23.18 -5.86 11.81
CA ILE A 243 24.35 -5.21 12.37
C ILE A 243 24.61 -5.70 13.80
N GLY A 244 23.58 -5.77 14.65
CA GLY A 244 23.71 -6.23 16.04
C GLY A 244 24.21 -7.68 16.19
N LYS A 245 24.14 -8.48 15.12
CA LYS A 245 24.68 -9.87 15.10
C LYS A 245 26.07 -9.96 14.50
N LEU A 246 26.41 -9.12 13.54
CA LEU A 246 27.73 -9.09 12.91
C LEU A 246 28.81 -8.44 13.79
N TRP A 247 28.43 -7.51 14.68
CA TRP A 247 29.34 -6.76 15.56
C TRP A 247 29.27 -7.22 17.03
N LYS A 248 29.13 -8.52 17.28
CA LYS A 248 29.27 -9.08 18.62
C LYS A 248 30.63 -9.73 18.85
#